data_429642a5e636261667e070f43b979cfa
#
_entry.id   429642a5e636261667e070f43b979cfa
#
_cell.length_a   1.000
_cell.length_b   1.000
_cell.length_c   1.000
_cell.angle_alpha   90.00
_cell.angle_beta   90.00
_cell.angle_gamma   90.00
#
_symmetry.space_group_name_H-M   'P 1'
#
loop_
_entity.id
_entity.type
_entity.pdbx_description
1 polymer ?
#
loop_
_entity_poly.entity_id
_entity_poly.type
_entity_poly.pdbx_seq_one_letter_code
_entity_poly.pdbx_strand_id
1 'polypeptide(L)'
;MANRIVYYFLILPISFLPYFLLYRLSDITFFIMYYLFGYRKKVVLNNIKNSFPNLSEREHKKIMLKFYQHFCDLVLESLKGFTISEKQLNKRFKVRDRAIVDKLYDEGKNIVFVGGHYNNWEMLALGVSTQMRHLLIGIYKPLSNKYFDKKMQKSRQRFGMILCPMKQTKRFFEEDFGKPKGMIFAIDQSPSNPKTAYWMNFLNQDTPMFYGAEKYAKEFNIPVVYGVIHKPKRGYYEAEFRLVTETPNEMAYGEIIEISNKMLEENINELPQYWLWTHKRWKHKRI
;
A
#
# COMPACT_ATOMS: atom_id res chain seq x y z
N MET A 1 -14.49 -4.06 26.07
CA MET A 1 -13.55 -4.90 26.86
C MET A 1 -12.74 -5.82 25.95
N ALA A 2 -13.34 -6.65 25.11
CA ALA A 2 -12.65 -7.62 24.23
C ALA A 2 -11.50 -7.04 23.38
N ASN A 3 -11.69 -5.90 22.71
CA ASN A 3 -10.65 -5.29 21.88
C ASN A 3 -9.38 -4.90 22.67
N ARG A 4 -9.53 -4.50 23.96
CA ARG A 4 -8.38 -4.21 24.83
C ARG A 4 -7.64 -5.48 25.19
N ILE A 5 -8.37 -6.55 25.51
CA ILE A 5 -7.77 -7.87 25.81
C ILE A 5 -6.95 -8.35 24.59
N VAL A 6 -7.54 -8.35 23.39
CA VAL A 6 -6.83 -8.74 22.16
C VAL A 6 -5.59 -7.88 21.93
N TYR A 7 -5.68 -6.57 22.13
CA TYR A 7 -4.54 -5.69 21.93
C TYR A 7 -3.41 -5.94 22.94
N TYR A 8 -3.71 -5.98 24.23
CA TYR A 8 -2.68 -6.07 25.27
C TYR A 8 -2.14 -7.47 25.50
N PHE A 9 -2.95 -8.52 25.29
CA PHE A 9 -2.55 -9.89 25.56
C PHE A 9 -2.16 -10.69 24.32
N LEU A 10 -2.47 -10.22 23.11
CA LEU A 10 -2.10 -10.89 21.86
C LEU A 10 -1.22 -10.00 20.98
N ILE A 11 -1.73 -8.84 20.55
CA ILE A 11 -1.03 -8.00 19.57
C ILE A 11 0.26 -7.43 20.15
N LEU A 12 0.19 -6.82 21.31
CA LEU A 12 1.33 -6.15 21.92
C LEU A 12 2.47 -7.11 22.28
N PRO A 13 2.23 -8.29 22.92
CA PRO A 13 3.30 -9.25 23.15
C PRO A 13 3.95 -9.75 21.86
N ILE A 14 3.17 -10.06 20.82
CA ILE A 14 3.72 -10.44 19.50
C ILE A 14 4.60 -9.33 18.94
N SER A 15 4.21 -8.07 19.08
CA SER A 15 4.97 -6.93 18.56
C SER A 15 6.34 -6.75 19.24
N PHE A 16 6.54 -7.24 20.46
CA PHE A 16 7.83 -7.23 21.14
C PHE A 16 8.79 -8.35 20.70
N LEU A 17 8.29 -9.41 20.06
CA LEU A 17 9.13 -10.52 19.64
C LEU A 17 10.32 -10.05 18.79
N PRO A 18 11.52 -10.60 19.00
CA PRO A 18 12.62 -10.42 18.07
C PRO A 18 12.27 -11.03 16.71
N TYR A 19 12.82 -10.48 15.63
CA TYR A 19 12.42 -10.85 14.27
C TYR A 19 12.56 -12.34 13.94
N PHE A 20 13.54 -13.03 14.51
CA PHE A 20 13.69 -14.48 14.26
C PHE A 20 12.51 -15.29 14.83
N LEU A 21 12.00 -14.94 16.02
CA LEU A 21 10.80 -15.57 16.59
C LEU A 21 9.54 -15.12 15.85
N LEU A 22 9.47 -13.83 15.44
CA LEU A 22 8.35 -13.31 14.65
C LEU A 22 8.19 -14.10 13.34
N TYR A 23 9.30 -14.43 12.66
CA TYR A 23 9.23 -15.23 11.42
C TYR A 23 8.95 -16.70 11.65
N ARG A 24 9.35 -17.29 12.79
CA ARG A 24 8.88 -18.64 13.15
C ARG A 24 7.37 -18.65 13.39
N LEU A 25 6.86 -17.63 14.07
CA LEU A 25 5.42 -17.47 14.25
C LEU A 25 4.71 -17.23 12.91
N SER A 26 5.31 -16.47 12.00
CA SER A 26 4.78 -16.28 10.64
C SER A 26 4.69 -17.60 9.87
N ASP A 27 5.72 -18.43 9.93
CA ASP A 27 5.72 -19.75 9.28
C ASP A 27 4.63 -20.68 9.84
N ILE A 28 4.41 -20.66 11.16
CA ILE A 28 3.30 -21.36 11.81
C ILE A 28 1.95 -20.79 11.37
N THR A 29 1.80 -19.47 11.36
CA THR A 29 0.58 -18.78 10.92
C THR A 29 0.27 -19.10 9.46
N PHE A 30 1.28 -19.16 8.60
CA PHE A 30 1.12 -19.60 7.22
C PHE A 30 0.58 -21.02 7.12
N PHE A 31 1.14 -21.98 7.88
CA PHE A 31 0.66 -23.34 7.88
C PHE A 31 -0.82 -23.41 8.30
N ILE A 32 -1.18 -22.76 9.39
CA ILE A 32 -2.55 -22.71 9.90
C ILE A 32 -3.50 -22.04 8.90
N MET A 33 -3.13 -20.87 8.40
CA MET A 33 -3.99 -20.08 7.50
C MET A 33 -4.16 -20.74 6.13
N TYR A 34 -3.09 -21.32 5.59
CA TYR A 34 -3.11 -21.94 4.28
C TYR A 34 -3.67 -23.35 4.30
N TYR A 35 -3.24 -24.24 5.21
CA TYR A 35 -3.62 -25.64 5.17
C TYR A 35 -4.86 -25.97 5.99
N LEU A 36 -5.05 -25.32 7.16
CA LEU A 36 -6.17 -25.66 8.05
C LEU A 36 -7.41 -24.80 7.78
N PHE A 37 -7.29 -23.48 7.76
CA PHE A 37 -8.45 -22.59 7.62
C PHE A 37 -8.78 -22.19 6.17
N GLY A 38 -7.83 -22.19 5.27
CA GLY A 38 -8.05 -21.84 3.88
C GLY A 38 -8.58 -20.40 3.67
N TYR A 39 -8.12 -19.44 4.50
CA TYR A 39 -8.60 -18.06 4.50
C TYR A 39 -8.62 -17.44 3.10
N ARG A 40 -9.81 -17.17 2.58
CA ARG A 40 -10.06 -16.57 1.26
C ARG A 40 -9.39 -17.26 0.06
N LYS A 41 -9.01 -18.53 0.15
CA LYS A 41 -8.32 -19.26 -0.95
C LYS A 41 -9.05 -19.19 -2.28
N LYS A 42 -10.40 -19.31 -2.28
CA LYS A 42 -11.19 -19.20 -3.52
C LYS A 42 -11.04 -17.82 -4.15
N VAL A 43 -11.05 -16.74 -3.34
CA VAL A 43 -10.88 -15.36 -3.84
C VAL A 43 -9.48 -15.18 -4.43
N VAL A 44 -8.44 -15.59 -3.71
CA VAL A 44 -7.04 -15.48 -4.15
C VAL A 44 -6.82 -16.26 -5.44
N LEU A 45 -7.25 -17.53 -5.50
CA LEU A 45 -7.05 -18.37 -6.67
C LEU A 45 -7.80 -17.82 -7.90
N ASN A 46 -9.06 -17.37 -7.74
CA ASN A 46 -9.82 -16.80 -8.83
C ASN A 46 -9.20 -15.48 -9.34
N ASN A 47 -8.75 -14.62 -8.43
CA ASN A 47 -8.05 -13.39 -8.81
C ASN A 47 -6.80 -13.72 -9.63
N ILE A 48 -5.96 -14.67 -9.18
CA ILE A 48 -4.73 -15.06 -9.87
C ILE A 48 -5.06 -15.67 -11.25
N LYS A 49 -6.02 -16.61 -11.34
CA LYS A 49 -6.40 -17.25 -12.61
C LYS A 49 -6.88 -16.23 -13.65
N ASN A 50 -7.73 -15.31 -13.24
CA ASN A 50 -8.27 -14.29 -14.15
C ASN A 50 -7.19 -13.27 -14.57
N SER A 51 -6.22 -13.01 -13.70
CA SER A 51 -5.11 -12.09 -13.97
C SER A 51 -4.02 -12.71 -14.85
N PHE A 52 -3.86 -14.02 -14.80
CA PHE A 52 -2.84 -14.77 -15.55
C PHE A 52 -3.46 -15.95 -16.29
N PRO A 53 -4.36 -15.71 -17.27
CA PRO A 53 -5.12 -16.80 -17.92
C PRO A 53 -4.23 -17.82 -18.67
N ASN A 54 -3.04 -17.41 -19.06
CA ASN A 54 -2.11 -18.26 -19.83
C ASN A 54 -1.21 -19.16 -18.96
N LEU A 55 -1.26 -19.00 -17.63
CA LEU A 55 -0.48 -19.84 -16.73
C LEU A 55 -1.23 -21.15 -16.42
N SER A 56 -0.46 -22.21 -16.16
CA SER A 56 -0.98 -23.51 -15.75
C SER A 56 -1.55 -23.47 -14.30
N GLU A 57 -2.41 -24.42 -13.97
CA GLU A 57 -2.94 -24.62 -12.62
C GLU A 57 -1.82 -24.75 -11.56
N ARG A 58 -0.70 -25.38 -11.92
CA ARG A 58 0.46 -25.53 -11.04
C ARG A 58 1.11 -24.19 -10.74
N GLU A 59 1.24 -23.32 -11.74
CA GLU A 59 1.80 -21.99 -11.60
C GLU A 59 0.89 -21.08 -10.76
N HIS A 60 -0.42 -21.10 -11.01
CA HIS A 60 -1.38 -20.38 -10.18
C HIS A 60 -1.28 -20.77 -8.70
N LYS A 61 -1.21 -22.09 -8.41
CA LYS A 61 -1.04 -22.59 -7.04
C LYS A 61 0.31 -22.20 -6.43
N LYS A 62 1.39 -22.15 -7.23
CA LYS A 62 2.71 -21.69 -6.80
C LYS A 62 2.71 -20.21 -6.42
N ILE A 63 2.07 -19.36 -7.23
CA ILE A 63 1.87 -17.93 -6.91
C ILE A 63 1.07 -17.80 -5.62
N MET A 64 -0.06 -18.50 -5.51
CA MET A 64 -0.90 -18.47 -4.33
C MET A 64 -0.15 -18.91 -3.06
N LEU A 65 0.65 -19.96 -3.12
CA LEU A 65 1.45 -20.45 -1.98
C LEU A 65 2.44 -19.38 -1.51
N LYS A 66 3.23 -18.82 -2.45
CA LYS A 66 4.20 -17.75 -2.16
C LYS A 66 3.52 -16.48 -1.63
N PHE A 67 2.34 -16.15 -2.15
CA PHE A 67 1.53 -15.04 -1.66
C PHE A 67 1.16 -15.24 -0.18
N TYR A 68 0.67 -16.41 0.24
CA TYR A 68 0.31 -16.63 1.64
C TYR A 68 1.51 -16.62 2.58
N GLN A 69 2.68 -17.11 2.15
CA GLN A 69 3.92 -16.98 2.91
C GLN A 69 4.26 -15.50 3.14
N HIS A 70 4.22 -14.69 2.08
CA HIS A 70 4.44 -13.26 2.17
C HIS A 70 3.37 -12.54 2.99
N PHE A 71 2.10 -12.90 2.80
CA PHE A 71 0.97 -12.28 3.50
C PHE A 71 1.04 -12.51 5.02
N CYS A 72 1.46 -13.68 5.47
CA CYS A 72 1.69 -13.93 6.89
C CYS A 72 2.85 -13.11 7.44
N ASP A 73 3.96 -12.98 6.69
CA ASP A 73 5.05 -12.06 7.05
C ASP A 73 4.52 -10.64 7.20
N LEU A 74 3.78 -10.14 6.21
CA LEU A 74 3.19 -8.80 6.22
C LEU A 74 2.30 -8.55 7.43
N VAL A 75 1.43 -9.51 7.78
CA VAL A 75 0.56 -9.41 8.96
C VAL A 75 1.38 -9.30 10.24
N LEU A 76 2.37 -10.17 10.43
CA LEU A 76 3.20 -10.19 11.65
C LEU A 76 4.12 -8.95 11.74
N GLU A 77 4.67 -8.50 10.61
CA GLU A 77 5.47 -7.28 10.52
C GLU A 77 4.61 -6.02 10.78
N SER A 78 3.34 -6.02 10.36
CA SER A 78 2.39 -4.95 10.71
C SER A 78 2.16 -4.88 12.22
N LEU A 79 2.07 -6.02 12.91
CA LEU A 79 1.99 -6.05 14.37
C LEU A 79 3.31 -5.54 14.99
N LYS A 80 4.47 -5.92 14.43
CA LYS A 80 5.77 -5.39 14.86
C LYS A 80 5.84 -3.87 14.78
N GLY A 81 5.14 -3.25 13.84
CA GLY A 81 5.02 -1.80 13.68
C GLY A 81 4.58 -1.06 14.95
N PHE A 82 3.83 -1.69 15.87
CA PHE A 82 3.43 -1.07 17.13
C PHE A 82 4.61 -0.77 18.08
N THR A 83 5.69 -1.55 18.02
CA THR A 83 6.82 -1.44 18.97
C THR A 83 8.17 -1.28 18.33
N ILE A 84 8.28 -1.35 17.01
CA ILE A 84 9.55 -1.19 16.28
C ILE A 84 10.19 0.16 16.66
N SER A 85 11.51 0.17 16.93
CA SER A 85 12.25 1.41 17.10
C SER A 85 12.62 2.01 15.75
N GLU A 86 12.85 3.33 15.71
CA GLU A 86 13.28 4.03 14.49
C GLU A 86 14.59 3.46 13.94
N LYS A 87 15.54 3.12 14.81
CA LYS A 87 16.81 2.46 14.42
C LYS A 87 16.55 1.11 13.71
N GLN A 88 15.63 0.30 14.23
CA GLN A 88 15.26 -0.97 13.60
C GLN A 88 14.50 -0.76 12.29
N LEU A 89 13.60 0.23 12.25
CA LEU A 89 12.85 0.61 11.08
C LEU A 89 13.79 1.04 9.95
N ASN A 90 14.68 2.00 10.21
CA ASN A 90 15.64 2.53 9.24
C ASN A 90 16.72 1.50 8.81
N LYS A 91 16.93 0.44 9.58
CA LYS A 91 17.75 -0.70 9.14
C LYS A 91 17.00 -1.59 8.13
N ARG A 92 15.67 -1.67 8.20
CA ARG A 92 14.83 -2.62 7.44
C ARG A 92 14.06 -2.00 6.30
N PHE A 93 13.88 -0.70 6.35
CA PHE A 93 13.25 0.08 5.30
C PHE A 93 14.20 1.18 4.83
N LYS A 94 14.39 1.27 3.51
CA LYS A 94 15.24 2.28 2.86
C LYS A 94 14.50 2.91 1.69
N VAL A 95 14.80 4.16 1.42
CA VAL A 95 14.48 4.81 0.14
C VAL A 95 15.71 4.69 -0.74
N ARG A 96 15.61 3.99 -1.89
CA ARG A 96 16.76 3.69 -2.78
C ARG A 96 17.26 4.92 -3.50
N ASP A 97 16.33 5.66 -4.09
CA ASP A 97 16.63 6.85 -4.88
C ASP A 97 15.60 7.93 -4.54
N ARG A 98 16.10 9.13 -4.26
CA ARG A 98 15.31 10.30 -3.92
C ARG A 98 15.50 11.45 -4.91
N ALA A 99 16.29 11.27 -5.96
CA ALA A 99 16.68 12.38 -6.86
C ALA A 99 15.47 13.16 -7.35
N ILE A 100 14.43 12.47 -7.86
CA ILE A 100 13.22 13.14 -8.37
C ILE A 100 12.41 13.84 -7.26
N VAL A 101 12.27 13.21 -6.09
CA VAL A 101 11.50 13.81 -4.99
C VAL A 101 12.26 14.92 -4.29
N ASP A 102 13.59 14.82 -4.19
CA ASP A 102 14.43 15.89 -3.63
C ASP A 102 14.48 17.10 -4.59
N LYS A 103 14.55 16.89 -5.92
CA LYS A 103 14.40 17.94 -6.94
C LYS A 103 13.09 18.70 -6.76
N LEU A 104 11.95 17.98 -6.70
CA LEU A 104 10.64 18.61 -6.54
C LEU A 104 10.50 19.36 -5.20
N TYR A 105 11.17 18.88 -4.14
CA TYR A 105 11.22 19.59 -2.87
C TYR A 105 12.00 20.91 -2.97
N ASP A 106 13.17 20.90 -3.63
CA ASP A 106 14.00 22.08 -3.81
C ASP A 106 13.31 23.16 -4.68
N GLU A 107 12.42 22.72 -5.60
CA GLU A 107 11.53 23.59 -6.38
C GLU A 107 10.31 24.07 -5.58
N GLY A 108 10.16 23.69 -4.30
CA GLY A 108 9.01 24.07 -3.48
C GLY A 108 7.69 23.38 -3.86
N LYS A 109 7.73 22.33 -4.69
CA LYS A 109 6.55 21.65 -5.22
C LYS A 109 6.01 20.61 -4.22
N ASN A 110 4.68 20.58 -4.09
CA ASN A 110 3.98 19.44 -3.49
C ASN A 110 4.03 18.22 -4.42
N ILE A 111 3.73 17.02 -3.91
CA ILE A 111 3.70 15.78 -4.70
C ILE A 111 2.42 14.99 -4.41
N VAL A 112 1.80 14.44 -5.44
CA VAL A 112 0.82 13.36 -5.32
C VAL A 112 1.57 12.04 -5.51
N PHE A 113 1.75 11.28 -4.43
CA PHE A 113 2.29 9.92 -4.51
C PHE A 113 1.17 8.92 -4.78
N VAL A 114 1.40 8.04 -5.73
CA VAL A 114 0.50 6.93 -6.06
C VAL A 114 1.23 5.60 -5.94
N GLY A 115 0.53 4.56 -5.49
CA GLY A 115 1.10 3.21 -5.40
C GLY A 115 0.04 2.19 -5.02
N GLY A 116 0.39 0.90 -5.05
CA GLY A 116 -0.50 -0.20 -4.72
C GLY A 116 -0.21 -0.83 -3.35
N HIS A 117 -1.14 -1.69 -2.90
CA HIS A 117 -0.89 -2.58 -1.77
C HIS A 117 0.02 -3.74 -2.21
N TYR A 118 1.23 -3.36 -2.61
CA TYR A 118 2.28 -4.23 -3.11
C TYR A 118 3.42 -4.30 -2.10
N ASN A 119 3.90 -5.49 -1.80
CA ASN A 119 4.92 -5.74 -0.77
C ASN A 119 4.49 -5.25 0.64
N ASN A 120 5.36 -4.59 1.41
CA ASN A 120 5.03 -4.16 2.77
C ASN A 120 4.75 -2.66 2.86
N TRP A 121 3.54 -2.27 2.50
CA TRP A 121 3.06 -0.89 2.60
C TRP A 121 2.97 -0.36 4.05
N GLU A 122 2.88 -1.24 5.07
CA GLU A 122 2.90 -0.80 6.47
C GLU A 122 4.31 -0.35 6.87
N MET A 123 5.37 -1.04 6.41
CA MET A 123 6.74 -0.59 6.61
C MET A 123 7.04 0.70 5.85
N LEU A 124 6.47 0.88 4.64
CA LEU A 124 6.52 2.17 3.94
C LEU A 124 5.85 3.26 4.78
N ALA A 125 4.61 3.05 5.22
CA ALA A 125 3.86 4.04 6.01
C ALA A 125 4.58 4.44 7.30
N LEU A 126 5.33 3.52 7.93
CA LEU A 126 6.13 3.83 9.11
C LEU A 126 7.44 4.55 8.76
N GLY A 127 8.14 4.12 7.71
CA GLY A 127 9.55 4.45 7.49
C GLY A 127 9.81 5.55 6.46
N VAL A 128 8.88 5.84 5.57
CA VAL A 128 9.12 6.79 4.49
C VAL A 128 9.34 8.22 5.01
N SER A 129 8.59 8.64 6.02
CA SER A 129 8.70 9.99 6.59
C SER A 129 10.04 10.26 7.31
N THR A 130 10.78 9.21 7.74
CA THR A 130 12.10 9.37 8.36
C THR A 130 13.21 9.65 7.33
N GLN A 131 12.92 9.50 6.04
CA GLN A 131 13.91 9.57 4.96
C GLN A 131 13.55 10.58 3.86
N MET A 132 12.37 11.22 3.97
CA MET A 132 11.88 12.18 2.97
C MET A 132 11.85 13.60 3.56
N ARG A 133 12.10 14.59 2.71
CA ARG A 133 12.06 16.02 3.09
C ARG A 133 10.63 16.57 3.12
N HIS A 134 9.76 16.09 2.22
CA HIS A 134 8.34 16.44 2.18
C HIS A 134 7.62 16.01 3.46
N LEU A 135 6.62 16.81 3.86
CA LEU A 135 5.64 16.38 4.85
C LEU A 135 4.72 15.33 4.26
N LEU A 136 4.83 14.10 4.68
CA LEU A 136 4.06 13.01 4.10
C LEU A 136 2.70 12.83 4.78
N ILE A 137 1.65 12.78 3.97
CA ILE A 137 0.26 12.69 4.38
C ILE A 137 -0.36 11.46 3.72
N GLY A 138 -0.61 10.42 4.53
CA GLY A 138 -1.24 9.19 4.07
C GLY A 138 -2.77 9.29 4.08
N ILE A 139 -3.39 9.14 2.92
CA ILE A 139 -4.86 9.12 2.83
C ILE A 139 -5.34 7.73 3.24
N TYR A 140 -6.27 7.68 4.18
CA TYR A 140 -6.76 6.41 4.69
C TYR A 140 -8.29 6.40 4.91
N LYS A 141 -8.86 5.21 4.85
CA LYS A 141 -10.24 4.96 5.25
C LYS A 141 -10.26 4.54 6.72
N PRO A 142 -10.93 5.28 7.62
CA PRO A 142 -11.06 4.89 9.02
C PRO A 142 -11.64 3.49 9.19
N LEU A 143 -11.09 2.73 10.13
CA LEU A 143 -11.59 1.39 10.44
C LEU A 143 -12.94 1.49 11.18
N SER A 144 -13.83 0.53 10.93
CA SER A 144 -15.10 0.43 11.65
C SER A 144 -14.91 0.25 13.16
N ASN A 145 -13.88 -0.48 13.58
CA ASN A 145 -13.50 -0.62 14.97
C ASN A 145 -12.66 0.57 15.43
N LYS A 146 -13.29 1.54 16.10
CA LYS A 146 -12.66 2.79 16.57
C LYS A 146 -11.45 2.58 17.50
N TYR A 147 -11.43 1.48 18.27
CA TYR A 147 -10.30 1.20 19.17
C TYR A 147 -9.04 0.83 18.37
N PHE A 148 -9.17 -0.09 17.43
CA PHE A 148 -8.05 -0.47 16.56
C PHE A 148 -7.68 0.65 15.60
N ASP A 149 -8.65 1.43 15.13
CA ASP A 149 -8.39 2.62 14.29
C ASP A 149 -7.43 3.59 15.00
N LYS A 150 -7.73 3.97 16.26
CA LYS A 150 -6.86 4.83 17.07
C LYS A 150 -5.46 4.22 17.28
N LYS A 151 -5.37 2.89 17.49
CA LYS A 151 -4.07 2.23 17.68
C LYS A 151 -3.24 2.23 16.39
N MET A 152 -3.86 1.96 15.24
CA MET A 152 -3.21 2.01 13.94
C MET A 152 -2.76 3.42 13.57
N GLN A 153 -3.62 4.43 13.78
CA GLN A 153 -3.25 5.84 13.58
C GLN A 153 -2.02 6.20 14.43
N LYS A 154 -2.07 5.90 15.75
CA LYS A 154 -0.94 6.18 16.64
C LYS A 154 0.35 5.47 16.17
N SER A 155 0.25 4.24 15.67
CA SER A 155 1.41 3.51 15.14
C SER A 155 1.99 4.19 13.91
N ARG A 156 1.18 4.48 12.89
CA ARG A 156 1.63 5.05 11.62
C ARG A 156 2.18 6.47 11.76
N GLN A 157 1.68 7.25 12.74
CA GLN A 157 2.14 8.63 12.97
C GLN A 157 3.42 8.72 13.83
N ARG A 158 3.91 7.61 14.37
CA ARG A 158 5.07 7.60 15.29
C ARG A 158 6.34 8.22 14.72
N PHE A 159 6.51 8.19 13.43
CA PHE A 159 7.73 8.60 12.74
C PHE A 159 7.49 9.74 11.74
N GLY A 160 6.48 10.58 11.99
CA GLY A 160 6.27 11.83 11.28
C GLY A 160 5.25 11.81 10.14
N MET A 161 4.63 10.66 9.84
CA MET A 161 3.52 10.65 8.87
C MET A 161 2.27 11.29 9.47
N ILE A 162 1.59 12.14 8.70
CA ILE A 162 0.26 12.63 9.02
C ILE A 162 -0.78 11.72 8.34
N LEU A 163 -1.92 11.47 8.99
CA LEU A 163 -3.00 10.69 8.41
C LEU A 163 -4.21 11.57 8.07
N CYS A 164 -4.62 11.51 6.81
CA CYS A 164 -5.78 12.22 6.29
C CYS A 164 -6.95 11.26 6.07
N PRO A 165 -8.08 11.40 6.79
CA PRO A 165 -9.29 10.66 6.46
C PRO A 165 -9.76 11.00 5.04
N MET A 166 -10.13 10.00 4.22
CA MET A 166 -10.55 10.18 2.80
C MET A 166 -11.55 11.31 2.58
N LYS A 167 -12.48 11.52 3.52
CA LYS A 167 -13.50 12.58 3.43
C LYS A 167 -12.93 13.99 3.59
N GLN A 168 -11.71 14.13 4.09
CA GLN A 168 -11.05 15.41 4.34
C GLN A 168 -9.92 15.70 3.32
N THR A 169 -9.78 14.87 2.29
CA THR A 169 -8.66 14.96 1.33
C THR A 169 -8.52 16.35 0.74
N LYS A 170 -9.62 16.98 0.28
CA LYS A 170 -9.58 18.33 -0.31
C LYS A 170 -9.02 19.37 0.66
N ARG A 171 -9.50 19.38 1.91
CA ARG A 171 -9.00 20.28 2.96
C ARG A 171 -7.48 20.16 3.12
N PHE A 172 -6.93 18.94 3.14
CA PHE A 172 -5.49 18.71 3.28
C PHE A 172 -4.68 19.17 2.06
N PHE A 173 -5.28 19.24 0.88
CA PHE A 173 -4.65 19.88 -0.29
C PHE A 173 -4.62 21.40 -0.16
N GLU A 174 -5.66 22.00 0.38
CA GLU A 174 -5.80 23.45 0.56
C GLU A 174 -4.98 23.99 1.77
N GLU A 175 -4.78 23.17 2.79
CA GLU A 175 -4.10 23.55 4.03
C GLU A 175 -2.60 23.78 3.80
N ASP A 176 -2.08 24.94 4.25
CA ASP A 176 -0.65 25.22 4.24
C ASP A 176 0.01 24.66 5.51
N PHE A 177 1.01 23.81 5.34
CA PHE A 177 1.78 23.19 6.42
C PHE A 177 3.18 23.84 6.60
N GLY A 178 3.45 24.98 5.93
CA GLY A 178 4.72 25.70 6.00
C GLY A 178 5.90 25.01 5.32
N LYS A 179 5.66 23.90 4.61
CA LYS A 179 6.65 23.21 3.77
C LYS A 179 5.97 22.31 2.72
N PRO A 180 6.68 21.96 1.64
CA PRO A 180 6.14 21.06 0.62
C PRO A 180 5.64 19.75 1.21
N LYS A 181 4.48 19.30 0.76
CA LYS A 181 3.82 18.08 1.22
C LYS A 181 3.70 17.02 0.13
N GLY A 182 3.67 15.76 0.56
CA GLY A 182 3.42 14.62 -0.31
C GLY A 182 2.15 13.88 0.12
N MET A 183 1.13 13.88 -0.74
CA MET A 183 -0.16 13.21 -0.50
C MET A 183 -0.10 11.79 -1.06
N ILE A 184 -0.22 10.75 -0.21
CA ILE A 184 -0.06 9.35 -0.59
C ILE A 184 -1.42 8.70 -0.83
N PHE A 185 -1.63 8.20 -2.06
CA PHE A 185 -2.82 7.47 -2.49
C PHE A 185 -2.51 6.01 -2.78
N ALA A 186 -3.27 5.11 -2.18
CA ALA A 186 -3.33 3.71 -2.61
C ALA A 186 -4.39 3.57 -3.71
N ILE A 187 -3.97 3.18 -4.94
CA ILE A 187 -4.81 3.25 -6.13
C ILE A 187 -5.49 1.93 -6.51
N ASP A 188 -5.12 0.81 -5.90
CA ASP A 188 -5.42 -0.55 -6.35
C ASP A 188 -6.60 -1.24 -5.66
N GLN A 189 -7.31 -0.56 -4.77
CA GLN A 189 -8.51 -1.13 -4.16
C GLN A 189 -9.78 -0.81 -4.96
N SER A 190 -10.83 -1.60 -4.73
CA SER A 190 -12.12 -1.42 -5.40
C SER A 190 -12.88 -0.22 -4.83
N PRO A 191 -13.28 0.77 -5.67
CA PRO A 191 -14.09 1.89 -5.24
C PRO A 191 -15.40 1.46 -4.59
N SER A 192 -15.90 2.24 -3.62
CA SER A 192 -17.20 1.97 -2.99
C SER A 192 -18.36 2.25 -3.95
N ASN A 193 -18.21 3.27 -4.81
CA ASN A 193 -19.17 3.61 -5.87
C ASN A 193 -18.51 3.44 -7.24
N PRO A 194 -18.87 2.40 -8.01
CA PRO A 194 -18.30 2.17 -9.34
C PRO A 194 -18.79 3.17 -10.41
N LYS A 195 -19.90 3.89 -10.17
CA LYS A 195 -20.45 4.87 -11.13
C LYS A 195 -19.56 6.11 -11.30
N THR A 196 -18.77 6.44 -10.29
CA THR A 196 -17.83 7.59 -10.30
C THR A 196 -16.39 7.16 -10.48
N ALA A 197 -16.16 5.90 -10.82
CA ALA A 197 -14.83 5.33 -11.03
C ALA A 197 -14.40 5.47 -12.49
N TYR A 198 -13.10 5.58 -12.71
CA TYR A 198 -12.51 5.40 -14.02
C TYR A 198 -12.41 3.91 -14.35
N TRP A 199 -12.86 3.47 -15.52
CA TRP A 199 -12.81 2.07 -15.91
C TRP A 199 -11.72 1.82 -16.93
N MET A 200 -10.85 0.85 -16.64
CA MET A 200 -9.77 0.43 -17.54
C MET A 200 -9.57 -1.09 -17.47
N ASN A 201 -8.84 -1.64 -18.44
CA ASN A 201 -8.33 -3.00 -18.32
C ASN A 201 -7.15 -3.01 -17.35
N PHE A 202 -7.20 -3.87 -16.34
CA PHE A 202 -6.13 -4.08 -15.37
C PHE A 202 -6.03 -5.56 -15.04
N LEU A 203 -4.85 -6.15 -15.25
CA LEU A 203 -4.61 -7.58 -15.09
C LEU A 203 -5.64 -8.44 -15.85
N ASN A 204 -5.84 -8.13 -17.13
CA ASN A 204 -6.77 -8.82 -18.05
C ASN A 204 -8.26 -8.74 -17.64
N GLN A 205 -8.65 -7.78 -16.83
CA GLN A 205 -10.03 -7.66 -16.34
C GLN A 205 -10.50 -6.20 -16.38
N ASP A 206 -11.76 -5.97 -16.80
CA ASP A 206 -12.38 -4.64 -16.74
C ASP A 206 -12.54 -4.21 -15.28
N THR A 207 -11.92 -3.09 -14.92
CA THR A 207 -11.63 -2.76 -13.53
C THR A 207 -11.93 -1.29 -13.22
N PRO A 208 -12.79 -1.01 -12.20
CA PRO A 208 -12.99 0.35 -11.74
C PRO A 208 -11.82 0.82 -10.88
N MET A 209 -11.27 2.00 -11.19
CA MET A 209 -10.17 2.64 -10.49
C MET A 209 -10.64 3.87 -9.72
N PHE A 210 -9.96 4.19 -8.62
CA PHE A 210 -10.16 5.46 -7.93
C PHE A 210 -9.66 6.62 -8.78
N TYR A 211 -10.50 7.63 -9.00
CA TYR A 211 -10.15 8.84 -9.75
C TYR A 211 -9.48 9.94 -8.88
N GLY A 212 -9.47 9.77 -7.57
CA GLY A 212 -9.11 10.83 -6.63
C GLY A 212 -7.70 11.40 -6.80
N ALA A 213 -6.70 10.55 -7.06
CA ALA A 213 -5.32 10.98 -7.23
C ALA A 213 -5.17 11.91 -8.46
N GLU A 214 -5.68 11.50 -9.62
CA GLU A 214 -5.67 12.32 -10.82
C GLU A 214 -6.46 13.61 -10.65
N LYS A 215 -7.68 13.51 -10.07
CA LYS A 215 -8.52 14.69 -9.81
C LYS A 215 -7.74 15.77 -9.07
N TYR A 216 -7.14 15.43 -7.93
CA TYR A 216 -6.44 16.40 -7.11
C TYR A 216 -5.11 16.85 -7.72
N ALA A 217 -4.39 15.96 -8.42
CA ALA A 217 -3.19 16.34 -9.16
C ALA A 217 -3.50 17.44 -10.17
N LYS A 218 -4.59 17.29 -10.95
CA LYS A 218 -5.05 18.30 -11.92
C LYS A 218 -5.63 19.55 -11.26
N GLU A 219 -6.50 19.40 -10.25
CA GLU A 219 -7.16 20.53 -9.56
C GLU A 219 -6.13 21.50 -8.95
N PHE A 220 -5.02 20.97 -8.41
CA PHE A 220 -3.97 21.75 -7.76
C PHE A 220 -2.67 21.86 -8.56
N ASN A 221 -2.63 21.34 -9.79
CA ASN A 221 -1.46 21.31 -10.68
C ASN A 221 -0.20 20.76 -9.98
N ILE A 222 -0.32 19.58 -9.37
CA ILE A 222 0.73 18.97 -8.54
C ILE A 222 1.33 17.75 -9.26
N PRO A 223 2.67 17.66 -9.38
CA PRO A 223 3.38 16.52 -9.94
C PRO A 223 2.93 15.18 -9.33
N VAL A 224 2.89 14.14 -10.16
CA VAL A 224 2.52 12.79 -9.73
C VAL A 224 3.74 11.87 -9.79
N VAL A 225 3.99 11.16 -8.70
CA VAL A 225 5.11 10.23 -8.55
C VAL A 225 4.59 8.87 -8.12
N TYR A 226 4.97 7.84 -8.85
CA TYR A 226 4.67 6.45 -8.51
C TYR A 226 5.70 5.89 -7.54
N GLY A 227 5.22 5.22 -6.48
CA GLY A 227 6.05 4.54 -5.49
C GLY A 227 5.90 3.02 -5.57
N VAL A 228 7.03 2.32 -5.71
CA VAL A 228 7.10 0.87 -5.64
C VAL A 228 7.95 0.42 -4.45
N ILE A 229 7.60 -0.74 -3.87
CA ILE A 229 8.33 -1.34 -2.75
C ILE A 229 8.98 -2.63 -3.23
N HIS A 230 10.29 -2.72 -3.09
CA HIS A 230 11.09 -3.92 -3.35
C HIS A 230 11.36 -4.69 -2.05
N LYS A 231 11.52 -6.02 -2.17
CA LYS A 231 11.87 -6.90 -1.03
C LYS A 231 13.19 -7.61 -1.35
N PRO A 232 14.36 -7.01 -1.06
CA PRO A 232 15.64 -7.65 -1.33
C PRO A 232 15.84 -8.95 -0.55
N LYS A 233 15.28 -9.03 0.68
CA LYS A 233 15.21 -10.25 1.48
C LYS A 233 14.07 -10.17 2.50
N ARG A 234 13.73 -11.29 3.12
CA ARG A 234 12.68 -11.37 4.14
C ARG A 234 12.92 -10.33 5.25
N GLY A 235 11.92 -9.43 5.45
CA GLY A 235 11.97 -8.39 6.47
C GLY A 235 12.81 -7.17 6.14
N TYR A 236 13.21 -7.00 4.89
CA TYR A 236 13.91 -5.82 4.40
C TYR A 236 13.23 -5.31 3.14
N TYR A 237 12.99 -4.01 3.10
CA TYR A 237 12.22 -3.35 2.06
C TYR A 237 12.91 -2.07 1.60
N GLU A 238 12.74 -1.77 0.32
CA GLU A 238 13.27 -0.58 -0.29
C GLU A 238 12.18 0.09 -1.13
N ALA A 239 11.96 1.38 -0.93
CA ALA A 239 11.07 2.16 -1.77
C ALA A 239 11.86 2.83 -2.90
N GLU A 240 11.27 2.83 -4.08
CA GLU A 240 11.75 3.54 -5.27
C GLU A 240 10.64 4.45 -5.79
N PHE A 241 11.01 5.64 -6.28
CA PHE A 241 10.08 6.62 -6.78
C PHE A 241 10.34 6.91 -8.25
N ARG A 242 9.27 6.88 -9.07
CA ARG A 242 9.32 7.14 -10.51
C ARG A 242 8.35 8.25 -10.87
N LEU A 243 8.79 9.19 -11.67
CA LEU A 243 7.93 10.27 -12.14
C LEU A 243 6.84 9.72 -13.07
N VAL A 244 5.59 10.11 -12.81
CA VAL A 244 4.47 9.90 -13.74
C VAL A 244 4.32 11.12 -14.62
N THR A 245 4.21 12.30 -14.02
CA THR A 245 4.17 13.59 -14.74
C THR A 245 4.52 14.75 -13.81
N GLU A 246 5.16 15.79 -14.35
CA GLU A 246 5.30 17.10 -13.69
C GLU A 246 4.18 18.07 -14.08
N THR A 247 3.48 17.81 -15.20
CA THR A 247 2.46 18.69 -15.80
C THR A 247 1.10 17.99 -15.91
N PRO A 248 0.44 17.68 -14.77
CA PRO A 248 -0.80 16.88 -14.79
C PRO A 248 -1.93 17.52 -15.60
N ASN A 249 -1.94 18.85 -15.76
CA ASN A 249 -2.98 19.56 -16.53
C ASN A 249 -2.85 19.36 -18.04
N GLU A 250 -1.68 18.98 -18.55
CA GLU A 250 -1.46 18.68 -19.96
C GLU A 250 -1.88 17.26 -20.35
N MET A 251 -2.10 16.40 -19.35
CA MET A 251 -2.47 15.01 -19.57
C MET A 251 -3.97 14.86 -19.87
N ALA A 252 -4.35 13.87 -20.68
CA ALA A 252 -5.74 13.57 -20.97
C ALA A 252 -6.48 13.05 -19.73
N TYR A 253 -7.82 13.00 -19.79
CA TYR A 253 -8.64 12.42 -18.73
C TYR A 253 -8.37 10.92 -18.58
N GLY A 254 -8.01 10.47 -17.38
CA GLY A 254 -7.71 9.08 -17.06
C GLY A 254 -6.26 8.66 -17.34
N GLU A 255 -5.48 9.46 -18.04
CA GLU A 255 -4.12 9.09 -18.46
C GLU A 255 -3.17 8.88 -17.28
N ILE A 256 -3.24 9.72 -16.23
CA ILE A 256 -2.46 9.55 -15.00
C ILE A 256 -2.82 8.22 -14.31
N ILE A 257 -4.11 7.87 -14.28
CA ILE A 257 -4.58 6.61 -13.71
C ILE A 257 -4.03 5.44 -14.52
N GLU A 258 -4.11 5.50 -15.85
CA GLU A 258 -3.65 4.43 -16.73
C GLU A 258 -2.15 4.18 -16.58
N ILE A 259 -1.32 5.23 -16.65
CA ILE A 259 0.14 5.12 -16.48
C ILE A 259 0.47 4.55 -15.09
N SER A 260 -0.13 5.09 -14.04
CA SER A 260 0.16 4.66 -12.66
C SER A 260 -0.23 3.20 -12.42
N ASN A 261 -1.38 2.77 -12.95
CA ASN A 261 -1.83 1.38 -12.80
C ASN A 261 -1.06 0.42 -13.71
N LYS A 262 -0.59 0.87 -14.89
CA LYS A 262 0.31 0.09 -15.74
C LYS A 262 1.65 -0.16 -15.05
N MET A 263 2.24 0.83 -14.39
CA MET A 263 3.45 0.65 -13.58
C MET A 263 3.23 -0.36 -12.45
N LEU A 264 2.06 -0.34 -11.81
CA LEU A 264 1.71 -1.34 -10.80
C LEU A 264 1.53 -2.74 -11.41
N GLU A 265 0.89 -2.84 -12.57
CA GLU A 265 0.69 -4.09 -13.30
C GLU A 265 2.03 -4.72 -13.71
N GLU A 266 3.00 -3.91 -14.15
CA GLU A 266 4.37 -4.36 -14.45
C GLU A 266 5.02 -5.01 -13.21
N ASN A 267 4.96 -4.36 -12.04
CA ASN A 267 5.49 -4.95 -10.80
C ASN A 267 4.77 -6.25 -10.39
N ILE A 268 3.44 -6.31 -10.58
CA ILE A 268 2.65 -7.51 -10.28
C ILE A 268 3.01 -8.64 -11.25
N ASN A 269 3.22 -8.34 -12.52
CA ASN A 269 3.63 -9.33 -13.53
C ASN A 269 5.02 -9.89 -13.25
N GLU A 270 5.94 -9.07 -12.77
CA GLU A 270 7.30 -9.48 -12.40
C GLU A 270 7.31 -10.40 -11.16
N LEU A 271 6.67 -9.96 -10.07
CA LEU A 271 6.66 -10.69 -8.80
C LEU A 271 5.25 -10.74 -8.19
N PRO A 272 4.35 -11.58 -8.79
CA PRO A 272 2.92 -11.59 -8.48
C PRO A 272 2.60 -11.94 -7.02
N GLN A 273 3.46 -12.67 -6.34
CA GLN A 273 3.26 -13.06 -4.94
C GLN A 273 3.20 -11.88 -3.96
N TYR A 274 3.57 -10.67 -4.37
CA TYR A 274 3.65 -9.52 -3.46
C TYR A 274 2.44 -8.60 -3.49
N TRP A 275 1.47 -8.83 -4.40
CA TRP A 275 0.23 -8.04 -4.43
C TRP A 275 -0.85 -8.60 -3.50
N LEU A 276 -1.77 -7.75 -3.03
CA LEU A 276 -2.81 -8.11 -2.04
C LEU A 276 -3.96 -8.90 -2.66
N TRP A 277 -3.72 -10.16 -3.06
CA TRP A 277 -4.70 -11.04 -3.71
C TRP A 277 -5.93 -11.37 -2.88
N THR A 278 -5.92 -11.17 -1.56
CA THR A 278 -7.09 -11.38 -0.70
C THR A 278 -8.16 -10.31 -0.86
N HIS A 279 -7.85 -9.16 -1.48
CA HIS A 279 -8.85 -8.13 -1.74
C HIS A 279 -9.84 -8.59 -2.82
N LYS A 280 -11.16 -8.35 -2.62
CA LYS A 280 -12.21 -8.60 -3.64
C LYS A 280 -12.16 -7.46 -4.67
N ARG A 281 -11.09 -7.43 -5.49
CA ARG A 281 -10.80 -6.32 -6.41
C ARG A 281 -11.90 -6.16 -7.46
N TRP A 282 -12.35 -7.27 -8.05
CA TRP A 282 -13.30 -7.33 -9.15
C TRP A 282 -14.72 -7.69 -8.68
N LYS A 283 -15.18 -7.03 -7.60
CA LYS A 283 -16.55 -7.23 -7.07
C LYS A 283 -17.61 -6.44 -7.86
N HIS A 284 -17.20 -5.43 -8.60
CA HIS A 284 -18.08 -4.66 -9.47
C HIS A 284 -17.86 -5.08 -10.91
N LYS A 285 -18.95 -5.07 -11.69
CA LYS A 285 -18.95 -5.24 -13.14
C LYS A 285 -19.39 -3.93 -13.78
N ARG A 286 -18.83 -3.62 -14.94
CA ARG A 286 -19.31 -2.50 -15.76
C ARG A 286 -20.69 -2.85 -16.27
N ILE A 287 -21.65 -1.99 -16.05
CA ILE A 287 -23.06 -2.15 -16.52
C ILE A 287 -23.15 -1.52 -17.89
#